data_ebb50ee8ffb195c347b9bed507ff863b
#
_entry.id   ebb50ee8ffb195c347b9bed507ff863b
#
_cell.length_a   1.000
_cell.length_b   1.000
_cell.length_c   1.000
_cell.angle_alpha   90.00
_cell.angle_beta   90.00
_cell.angle_gamma   90.00
#
_symmetry.space_group_name_H-M   'P 1'
#
loop_
_entity.id
_entity.type
_entity.pdbx_description
1 polymer ?
#
loop_
_entity_poly.entity_id
_entity_poly.type
_entity_poly.pdbx_seq_one_letter_code
_entity_poly.pdbx_strand_id
1 'polypeptide(L)'
;RAQVGDDKVILGLSGGVDSSVTAMLLHRAIGKNLTCVFVDNGLLRLNEAEQVMDMFGDHFGLNIVHVEGESRFLSELAGENDPEAKRKIIGRVFVEIFDEEALKLEDVKWLAQGTIYPDVIESAASATGKAHVIKSHHNVGGLPKEMKMGLVEPLRELFKDEVRKIGLELGLPYDMLYRHPFPGPGLGVRVLGEVKKEYCDLLRRADAIFIGELRKADLYKIGRASC
;
A
#
# COMPACT_ATOMS: atom_id res chain seq x y z
N ARG A 1 4.25 15.76 14.83
CA ARG A 1 4.93 15.73 16.14
C ARG A 1 3.98 16.03 17.29
N ALA A 2 3.17 17.08 17.22
CA ALA A 2 2.29 17.47 18.31
C ALA A 2 1.32 16.36 18.75
N GLN A 3 0.86 15.52 17.81
CA GLN A 3 -0.06 14.42 18.08
C GLN A 3 0.63 13.20 18.68
N VAL A 4 1.80 12.84 18.18
CA VAL A 4 2.49 11.58 18.47
C VAL A 4 3.54 11.73 19.60
N GLY A 5 4.17 12.90 19.70
CA GLY A 5 5.28 13.11 20.64
C GLY A 5 6.45 12.19 20.38
N ASP A 6 6.89 11.48 21.41
CA ASP A 6 8.00 10.52 21.37
C ASP A 6 7.51 9.06 21.26
N ASP A 7 6.21 8.85 21.04
CA ASP A 7 5.63 7.51 20.91
C ASP A 7 6.04 6.82 19.60
N LYS A 8 6.00 5.49 19.60
CA LYS A 8 6.26 4.68 18.41
C LYS A 8 5.03 4.57 17.52
N VAL A 9 5.28 4.63 16.22
CA VAL A 9 4.27 4.57 15.14
C VAL A 9 4.57 3.40 14.23
N ILE A 10 3.54 2.65 13.84
CA ILE A 10 3.61 1.62 12.79
C ILE A 10 2.86 2.09 11.55
N LEU A 11 3.38 1.77 10.38
CA LEU A 11 2.80 2.09 9.07
C LEU A 11 2.88 0.90 8.13
N GLY A 12 1.77 0.51 7.50
CA GLY A 12 1.79 -0.38 6.36
C GLY A 12 2.32 0.34 5.10
N LEU A 13 3.50 -0.06 4.63
CA LEU A 13 4.12 0.49 3.43
C LEU A 13 3.74 -0.40 2.24
N SER A 14 2.82 0.07 1.40
CA SER A 14 2.36 -0.70 0.23
C SER A 14 3.16 -0.44 -1.06
N GLY A 15 4.16 0.46 -1.02
CA GLY A 15 4.82 0.99 -2.21
C GLY A 15 3.95 1.92 -3.06
N GLY A 16 2.68 2.14 -2.70
CA GLY A 16 1.80 3.13 -3.31
C GLY A 16 2.18 4.57 -2.94
N VAL A 17 1.75 5.55 -3.74
CA VAL A 17 2.11 6.97 -3.55
C VAL A 17 1.77 7.46 -2.14
N ASP A 18 0.55 7.16 -1.66
CA ASP A 18 0.05 7.71 -0.40
C ASP A 18 0.80 7.16 0.80
N SER A 19 0.99 5.83 0.86
CA SER A 19 1.77 5.19 1.92
C SER A 19 3.23 5.65 1.92
N SER A 20 3.80 5.87 0.74
CA SER A 20 5.18 6.32 0.57
C SER A 20 5.38 7.76 1.04
N VAL A 21 4.47 8.67 0.67
CA VAL A 21 4.51 10.06 1.15
C VAL A 21 4.26 10.11 2.65
N THR A 22 3.34 9.30 3.18
CA THR A 22 3.10 9.17 4.62
C THR A 22 4.35 8.70 5.35
N ALA A 23 5.04 7.67 4.83
CA ALA A 23 6.28 7.15 5.40
C ALA A 23 7.35 8.24 5.49
N MET A 24 7.56 8.98 4.40
CA MET A 24 8.56 10.04 4.35
C MET A 24 8.24 11.21 5.28
N LEU A 25 6.96 11.65 5.35
CA LEU A 25 6.53 12.70 6.28
C LEU A 25 6.78 12.30 7.74
N LEU A 26 6.40 11.08 8.09
CA LEU A 26 6.58 10.56 9.44
C LEU A 26 8.05 10.34 9.76
N HIS A 27 8.82 9.77 8.85
CA HIS A 27 10.27 9.62 9.02
C HIS A 27 10.95 10.97 9.29
N ARG A 28 10.60 12.00 8.53
CA ARG A 28 11.12 13.36 8.76
C ARG A 28 10.67 13.98 10.08
N ALA A 29 9.47 13.62 10.54
CA ALA A 29 8.89 14.17 11.78
C ALA A 29 9.39 13.47 13.05
N ILE A 30 9.44 12.12 13.06
CA ILE A 30 9.67 11.30 14.26
C ILE A 30 10.86 10.33 14.13
N GLY A 31 11.50 10.24 12.95
CA GLY A 31 12.73 9.46 12.74
C GLY A 31 12.56 7.99 13.11
N LYS A 32 13.38 7.52 14.03
CA LYS A 32 13.46 6.11 14.45
C LYS A 32 12.20 5.58 15.15
N ASN A 33 11.29 6.46 15.55
CA ASN A 33 10.03 6.06 16.18
C ASN A 33 9.01 5.55 15.16
N LEU A 34 9.30 5.66 13.84
CA LEU A 34 8.52 5.05 12.78
C LEU A 34 9.06 3.67 12.45
N THR A 35 8.19 2.66 12.44
CA THR A 35 8.44 1.34 11.85
C THR A 35 7.47 1.13 10.70
N CYS A 36 7.99 0.85 9.51
CA CYS A 36 7.20 0.50 8.34
C CYS A 36 7.16 -1.02 8.18
N VAL A 37 5.99 -1.59 7.91
CA VAL A 37 5.83 -3.00 7.55
C VAL A 37 5.53 -3.07 6.06
N PHE A 38 6.41 -3.71 5.30
CA PHE A 38 6.23 -3.98 3.89
C PHE A 38 6.00 -5.47 3.67
N VAL A 39 4.85 -5.83 3.09
CA VAL A 39 4.48 -7.22 2.82
C VAL A 39 4.61 -7.49 1.31
N ASP A 40 5.58 -8.32 0.93
CA ASP A 40 5.64 -8.87 -0.41
C ASP A 40 4.66 -10.05 -0.51
N ASN A 41 3.53 -9.78 -1.10
CA ASN A 41 2.44 -10.74 -1.26
C ASN A 41 2.59 -11.65 -2.50
N GLY A 42 3.69 -11.53 -3.24
CA GLY A 42 3.87 -12.26 -4.51
C GLY A 42 2.98 -11.79 -5.66
N LEU A 43 2.22 -10.70 -5.48
CA LEU A 43 1.29 -10.17 -6.48
C LEU A 43 1.71 -8.77 -6.96
N LEU A 44 2.90 -8.33 -6.62
CA LEU A 44 3.49 -7.06 -7.00
C LEU A 44 3.99 -7.07 -8.45
N ARG A 45 4.26 -5.89 -9.01
CA ARG A 45 4.92 -5.73 -10.30
C ARG A 45 6.36 -6.27 -10.28
N LEU A 46 6.94 -6.41 -11.46
CA LEU A 46 8.32 -6.87 -11.61
C LEU A 46 9.29 -5.97 -10.83
N ASN A 47 10.08 -6.57 -9.95
CA ASN A 47 11.09 -5.93 -9.11
C ASN A 47 10.54 -4.84 -8.17
N GLU A 48 9.23 -4.79 -7.95
CA GLU A 48 8.63 -3.74 -7.11
C GLU A 48 9.06 -3.87 -5.64
N ALA A 49 9.17 -5.09 -5.11
CA ALA A 49 9.63 -5.32 -3.74
C ALA A 49 11.08 -4.83 -3.55
N GLU A 50 11.99 -5.21 -4.45
CA GLU A 50 13.38 -4.72 -4.42
C GLU A 50 13.44 -3.19 -4.48
N GLN A 51 12.71 -2.58 -5.44
CA GLN A 51 12.67 -1.12 -5.59
C GLN A 51 12.17 -0.40 -4.32
N VAL A 52 11.21 -0.97 -3.62
CA VAL A 52 10.71 -0.41 -2.35
C VAL A 52 11.78 -0.52 -1.27
N MET A 53 12.44 -1.67 -1.14
CA MET A 53 13.47 -1.88 -0.13
C MET A 53 14.70 -1.02 -0.37
N ASP A 54 15.22 -0.97 -1.60
CA ASP A 54 16.36 -0.12 -1.98
C ASP A 54 16.07 1.36 -1.72
N MET A 55 14.88 1.82 -2.11
CA MET A 55 14.51 3.22 -1.98
C MET A 55 14.31 3.62 -0.52
N PHE A 56 13.44 2.93 0.18
CA PHE A 56 13.06 3.35 1.54
C PHE A 56 14.01 2.84 2.61
N GLY A 57 14.52 1.62 2.48
CA GLY A 57 15.49 1.05 3.40
C GLY A 57 16.87 1.64 3.21
N ASP A 58 17.46 1.44 2.03
CA ASP A 58 18.87 1.76 1.81
C ASP A 58 19.09 3.25 1.55
N HIS A 59 18.27 3.86 0.67
CA HIS A 59 18.49 5.27 0.30
C HIS A 59 17.96 6.25 1.36
N PHE A 60 16.73 6.09 1.84
CA PHE A 60 16.14 6.99 2.84
C PHE A 60 16.37 6.56 4.29
N GLY A 61 16.82 5.34 4.54
CA GLY A 61 17.15 4.83 5.88
C GLY A 61 15.94 4.64 6.79
N LEU A 62 14.77 4.30 6.24
CA LEU A 62 13.61 3.96 7.03
C LEU A 62 13.79 2.60 7.72
N ASN A 63 13.23 2.47 8.92
CA ASN A 63 13.15 1.18 9.59
C ASN A 63 12.00 0.37 8.98
N ILE A 64 12.34 -0.65 8.16
CA ILE A 64 11.37 -1.47 7.45
C ILE A 64 11.45 -2.92 7.92
N VAL A 65 10.31 -3.46 8.32
CA VAL A 65 10.10 -4.90 8.49
C VAL A 65 9.59 -5.44 7.16
N HIS A 66 10.42 -6.19 6.45
CA HIS A 66 10.05 -6.85 5.20
C HIS A 66 9.51 -8.25 5.50
N VAL A 67 8.29 -8.53 5.03
CA VAL A 67 7.62 -9.82 5.22
C VAL A 67 7.43 -10.50 3.87
N GLU A 68 8.02 -11.67 3.70
CA GLU A 68 7.82 -12.54 2.53
C GLU A 68 6.51 -13.33 2.70
N GLY A 69 5.44 -12.84 2.09
CA GLY A 69 4.09 -13.39 2.22
C GLY A 69 3.63 -14.24 1.03
N GLU A 70 4.37 -14.32 -0.09
CA GLU A 70 3.95 -14.96 -1.35
C GLU A 70 3.27 -16.32 -1.12
N SER A 71 3.91 -17.22 -0.38
CA SER A 71 3.39 -18.58 -0.17
C SER A 71 2.04 -18.60 0.56
N ARG A 72 1.86 -17.72 1.55
CA ARG A 72 0.60 -17.60 2.32
C ARG A 72 -0.52 -17.06 1.43
N PHE A 73 -0.26 -16.00 0.66
CA PHE A 73 -1.26 -15.42 -0.24
C PHE A 73 -1.67 -16.40 -1.33
N LEU A 74 -0.73 -17.09 -1.97
CA LEU A 74 -1.04 -18.07 -3.00
C LEU A 74 -1.83 -19.27 -2.46
N SER A 75 -1.50 -19.73 -1.25
CA SER A 75 -2.23 -20.82 -0.57
C SER A 75 -3.69 -20.44 -0.29
N GLU A 76 -3.92 -19.24 0.21
CA GLU A 76 -5.27 -18.75 0.54
C GLU A 76 -6.10 -18.41 -0.72
N LEU A 77 -5.46 -18.13 -1.84
CA LEU A 77 -6.10 -17.86 -3.13
C LEU A 77 -6.34 -19.11 -3.97
N ALA A 78 -5.88 -20.28 -3.50
CA ALA A 78 -6.00 -21.52 -4.26
C ALA A 78 -7.47 -21.85 -4.57
N GLY A 79 -7.77 -22.13 -5.86
CA GLY A 79 -9.10 -22.43 -6.34
C GLY A 79 -10.07 -21.26 -6.47
N GLU A 80 -9.69 -20.04 -6.01
CA GLU A 80 -10.59 -18.87 -6.09
C GLU A 80 -10.52 -18.22 -7.48
N ASN A 81 -11.68 -18.03 -8.10
CA ASN A 81 -11.80 -17.44 -9.43
C ASN A 81 -12.52 -16.09 -9.43
N ASP A 82 -13.37 -15.82 -8.43
CA ASP A 82 -14.13 -14.59 -8.37
C ASP A 82 -13.25 -13.40 -7.95
N PRO A 83 -13.21 -12.31 -8.74
CA PRO A 83 -12.34 -11.17 -8.44
C PRO A 83 -12.62 -10.48 -7.10
N GLU A 84 -13.89 -10.45 -6.68
CA GLU A 84 -14.25 -9.81 -5.42
C GLU A 84 -13.88 -10.69 -4.21
N ALA A 85 -14.05 -12.01 -4.34
CA ALA A 85 -13.56 -12.95 -3.34
C ALA A 85 -12.03 -12.88 -3.20
N LYS A 86 -11.29 -12.82 -4.31
CA LYS A 86 -9.84 -12.61 -4.29
C LYS A 86 -9.44 -11.33 -3.55
N ARG A 87 -10.12 -10.21 -3.82
CA ARG A 87 -9.88 -8.95 -3.09
C ARG A 87 -10.04 -9.10 -1.58
N LYS A 88 -11.11 -9.75 -1.15
CA LYS A 88 -11.40 -9.99 0.27
C LYS A 88 -10.34 -10.87 0.91
N ILE A 89 -9.94 -11.96 0.24
CA ILE A 89 -8.88 -12.86 0.72
C ILE A 89 -7.57 -12.10 0.86
N ILE A 90 -7.14 -11.37 -0.19
CA ILE A 90 -5.90 -10.61 -0.17
C ILE A 90 -5.92 -9.57 0.95
N GLY A 91 -7.02 -8.82 1.09
CA GLY A 91 -7.18 -7.83 2.15
C GLY A 91 -7.10 -8.45 3.54
N ARG A 92 -7.79 -9.58 3.77
CA ARG A 92 -7.77 -10.31 5.04
C ARG A 92 -6.36 -10.80 5.40
N VAL A 93 -5.70 -11.49 4.48
CA VAL A 93 -4.36 -12.04 4.71
C VAL A 93 -3.35 -10.90 4.98
N PHE A 94 -3.48 -9.78 4.28
CA PHE A 94 -2.63 -8.61 4.54
C PHE A 94 -2.81 -8.08 5.96
N VAL A 95 -4.06 -7.95 6.43
CA VAL A 95 -4.36 -7.50 7.79
C VAL A 95 -3.80 -8.48 8.82
N GLU A 96 -4.01 -9.77 8.63
CA GLU A 96 -3.50 -10.81 9.53
C GLU A 96 -1.96 -10.73 9.68
N ILE A 97 -1.23 -10.62 8.56
CA ILE A 97 0.23 -10.47 8.58
C ILE A 97 0.64 -9.17 9.26
N PHE A 98 -0.05 -8.07 8.95
CA PHE A 98 0.25 -6.78 9.56
C PHE A 98 0.05 -6.82 11.08
N ASP A 99 -1.02 -7.43 11.54
CA ASP A 99 -1.33 -7.59 12.97
C ASP A 99 -0.27 -8.46 13.67
N GLU A 100 0.15 -9.57 13.04
CA GLU A 100 1.22 -10.43 13.54
C GLU A 100 2.54 -9.65 13.72
N GLU A 101 2.90 -8.80 12.75
CA GLU A 101 4.10 -7.98 12.85
C GLU A 101 3.95 -6.85 13.88
N ALA A 102 2.77 -6.23 13.95
CA ALA A 102 2.49 -5.20 14.94
C ALA A 102 2.59 -5.73 16.39
N LEU A 103 2.15 -6.97 16.63
CA LEU A 103 2.25 -7.63 17.94
C LEU A 103 3.70 -7.93 18.37
N LYS A 104 4.64 -8.05 17.43
CA LYS A 104 6.07 -8.25 17.75
C LYS A 104 6.77 -6.96 18.18
N LEU A 105 6.15 -5.81 17.93
CA LEU A 105 6.72 -4.50 18.24
C LEU A 105 6.26 -4.05 19.62
N GLU A 106 7.23 -3.79 20.49
CA GLU A 106 6.94 -3.27 21.83
C GLU A 106 6.63 -1.77 21.80
N ASP A 107 5.67 -1.34 22.63
CA ASP A 107 5.33 0.07 22.88
C ASP A 107 4.84 0.88 21.66
N VAL A 108 4.28 0.22 20.64
CA VAL A 108 3.61 0.93 19.54
C VAL A 108 2.26 1.45 20.00
N LYS A 109 2.07 2.78 19.90
CA LYS A 109 0.82 3.43 20.33
C LYS A 109 0.00 4.00 19.19
N TRP A 110 0.59 4.10 17.99
CA TRP A 110 -0.05 4.77 16.87
C TRP A 110 0.05 3.94 15.60
N LEU A 111 -1.08 3.84 14.90
CA LEU A 111 -1.16 3.33 13.53
C LEU A 111 -1.21 4.52 12.57
N ALA A 112 -0.29 4.56 11.62
CA ALA A 112 -0.33 5.55 10.55
C ALA A 112 -1.02 5.00 9.30
N GLN A 113 -1.82 5.82 8.65
CA GLN A 113 -2.50 5.49 7.39
C GLN A 113 -2.33 6.61 6.37
N GLY A 114 -2.19 6.23 5.10
CA GLY A 114 -2.11 7.13 3.96
C GLY A 114 -3.47 7.55 3.42
N THR A 115 -4.47 7.70 4.28
CA THR A 115 -5.82 8.17 3.91
C THR A 115 -5.73 9.57 3.31
N ILE A 116 -6.35 9.79 2.17
CA ILE A 116 -6.47 11.09 1.52
C ILE A 116 -7.92 11.59 1.51
N TYR A 117 -8.14 12.86 1.19
CA TYR A 117 -9.48 13.46 1.25
C TYR A 117 -10.54 12.74 0.39
N PRO A 118 -10.25 12.28 -0.85
CA PRO A 118 -11.18 11.44 -1.61
C PRO A 118 -11.64 10.17 -0.87
N ASP A 119 -10.76 9.52 -0.10
CA ASP A 119 -11.11 8.33 0.69
C ASP A 119 -12.12 8.65 1.78
N VAL A 120 -12.00 9.84 2.39
CA VAL A 120 -12.93 10.33 3.42
C VAL A 120 -14.32 10.55 2.83
N ILE A 121 -14.40 11.18 1.65
CA ILE A 121 -15.68 11.44 0.96
C ILE A 121 -16.37 10.12 0.58
N GLU A 122 -15.64 9.16 0.01
CA GLU A 122 -16.18 7.86 -0.38
C GLU A 122 -16.67 7.06 0.83
N SER A 123 -15.95 7.12 1.95
CA SER A 123 -16.35 6.45 3.20
C SER A 123 -17.62 7.07 3.78
N ALA A 124 -17.79 8.39 3.71
CA ALA A 124 -19.00 9.09 4.15
C ALA A 124 -20.20 8.75 3.26
N ALA A 125 -20.01 8.62 1.95
CA ALA A 125 -21.07 8.23 1.00
C ALA A 125 -21.55 6.79 1.24
N SER A 126 -20.66 5.87 1.60
CA SER A 126 -21.03 4.49 1.93
C SER A 126 -21.83 4.37 3.23
N ALA A 127 -21.58 5.21 4.21
CA ALA A 127 -22.32 5.25 5.46
C ALA A 127 -23.81 5.72 5.27
N THR A 128 -24.10 6.45 4.19
CA THR A 128 -25.46 6.88 3.84
C THR A 128 -26.26 5.86 3.03
N GLY A 129 -25.73 4.67 2.77
CA GLY A 129 -26.42 3.56 2.09
C GLY A 129 -26.62 3.74 0.58
N LYS A 130 -26.03 4.75 -0.05
CA LYS A 130 -26.17 5.06 -1.48
C LYS A 130 -24.98 4.62 -2.35
N ALA A 131 -23.90 4.12 -1.76
CA ALA A 131 -22.76 3.58 -2.48
C ALA A 131 -22.44 2.17 -1.98
N HIS A 132 -22.19 1.23 -2.89
CA HIS A 132 -21.62 -0.05 -2.52
C HIS A 132 -20.26 0.16 -1.87
N VAL A 133 -20.01 -0.53 -0.75
CA VAL A 133 -18.75 -0.50 -0.01
C VAL A 133 -17.65 -1.05 -0.92
N ILE A 134 -16.96 -0.17 -1.65
CA ILE A 134 -15.87 -0.56 -2.56
C ILE A 134 -14.51 -0.60 -1.85
N LYS A 135 -14.40 -0.08 -0.62
CA LYS A 135 -13.11 0.02 0.09
C LYS A 135 -13.09 -0.75 1.41
N SER A 136 -12.95 -2.06 1.30
CA SER A 136 -12.51 -2.90 2.44
C SER A 136 -10.98 -2.94 2.61
N HIS A 137 -10.20 -2.40 1.66
CA HIS A 137 -8.73 -2.56 1.66
C HIS A 137 -7.94 -1.36 2.17
N HIS A 138 -8.58 -0.21 2.42
CA HIS A 138 -7.92 0.94 3.04
C HIS A 138 -8.20 1.04 4.54
N ASN A 139 -9.16 0.28 5.03
CA ASN A 139 -9.42 0.19 6.45
C ASN A 139 -8.68 -1.04 6.99
N VAL A 140 -7.52 -0.82 7.58
CA VAL A 140 -6.91 -1.76 8.53
C VAL A 140 -7.82 -1.76 9.78
N GLY A 141 -9.11 -2.07 9.55
CA GLY A 141 -10.13 -2.13 10.59
C GLY A 141 -10.15 -3.46 11.33
N GLY A 142 -9.10 -4.26 11.14
CA GLY A 142 -8.93 -5.57 11.74
C GLY A 142 -7.91 -5.63 12.86
N LEU A 143 -7.38 -4.49 13.33
CA LEU A 143 -6.50 -4.52 14.50
C LEU A 143 -7.17 -5.29 15.64
N PRO A 144 -6.46 -6.20 16.32
CA PRO A 144 -6.98 -6.90 17.46
C PRO A 144 -7.61 -5.89 18.40
N LYS A 145 -8.85 -6.14 18.87
CA LYS A 145 -9.56 -5.27 19.82
C LYS A 145 -8.75 -4.95 21.08
N GLU A 146 -7.69 -5.68 21.28
CA GLU A 146 -6.72 -5.54 22.38
C GLU A 146 -5.66 -4.48 22.12
N MET A 147 -5.36 -4.15 20.85
CA MET A 147 -4.43 -3.07 20.50
C MET A 147 -5.20 -1.74 20.34
N LYS A 148 -5.29 -0.98 21.41
CA LYS A 148 -5.87 0.39 21.40
C LYS A 148 -4.86 1.37 20.83
N MET A 149 -4.51 1.27 19.56
CA MET A 149 -3.66 2.26 18.90
C MET A 149 -4.45 3.50 18.50
N GLY A 150 -3.84 4.67 18.70
CA GLY A 150 -4.32 5.90 18.10
C GLY A 150 -4.09 5.91 16.58
N LEU A 151 -4.88 6.65 15.85
CA LEU A 151 -4.76 6.77 14.40
C LEU A 151 -4.05 8.08 14.01
N VAL A 152 -3.09 8.00 13.08
CA VAL A 152 -2.38 9.14 12.49
C VAL A 152 -2.57 9.13 10.98
N GLU A 153 -3.22 10.15 10.45
CA GLU A 153 -3.56 10.29 9.03
C GLU A 153 -3.05 11.64 8.49
N PRO A 154 -1.76 11.78 8.21
CA PRO A 154 -1.19 13.10 7.88
C PRO A 154 -1.65 13.67 6.54
N LEU A 155 -2.23 12.85 5.66
CA LEU A 155 -2.69 13.24 4.33
C LEU A 155 -4.21 13.42 4.22
N ARG A 156 -4.95 13.24 5.32
CA ARG A 156 -6.41 13.12 5.34
C ARG A 156 -7.18 14.28 4.69
N GLU A 157 -6.62 15.49 4.72
CA GLU A 157 -7.22 16.70 4.18
C GLU A 157 -6.70 17.06 2.78
N LEU A 158 -5.86 16.21 2.18
CA LEU A 158 -5.17 16.51 0.93
C LEU A 158 -5.74 15.73 -0.24
N PHE A 159 -5.74 16.35 -1.41
CA PHE A 159 -6.00 15.70 -2.67
C PHE A 159 -4.74 15.03 -3.24
N LYS A 160 -4.93 14.07 -4.13
CA LYS A 160 -3.84 13.27 -4.72
C LYS A 160 -2.72 14.11 -5.35
N ASP A 161 -3.08 15.24 -5.97
CA ASP A 161 -2.09 16.11 -6.62
C ASP A 161 -1.25 16.88 -5.60
N GLU A 162 -1.84 17.24 -4.46
CA GLU A 162 -1.12 17.86 -3.35
C GLU A 162 -0.17 16.85 -2.70
N VAL A 163 -0.62 15.61 -2.50
CA VAL A 163 0.22 14.51 -1.99
C VAL A 163 1.43 14.28 -2.89
N ARG A 164 1.25 14.30 -4.23
CA ARG A 164 2.37 14.16 -5.17
C ARG A 164 3.36 15.32 -5.07
N LYS A 165 2.89 16.56 -4.92
CA LYS A 165 3.75 17.74 -4.73
C LYS A 165 4.57 17.61 -3.46
N ILE A 166 3.94 17.23 -2.35
CA ILE A 166 4.64 16.97 -1.09
C ILE A 166 5.69 15.86 -1.27
N GLY A 167 5.34 14.79 -2.00
CA GLY A 167 6.27 13.71 -2.29
C GLY A 167 7.53 14.20 -3.02
N LEU A 168 7.39 15.09 -4.01
CA LEU A 168 8.52 15.71 -4.70
C LEU A 168 9.40 16.53 -3.74
N GLU A 169 8.81 17.36 -2.88
CA GLU A 169 9.50 18.16 -1.87
C GLU A 169 10.24 17.30 -0.83
N LEU A 170 9.74 16.07 -0.59
CA LEU A 170 10.39 15.08 0.28
C LEU A 170 11.50 14.30 -0.44
N GLY A 171 11.71 14.51 -1.72
CA GLY A 171 12.77 13.87 -2.52
C GLY A 171 12.36 12.54 -3.15
N LEU A 172 11.09 12.18 -3.14
CA LEU A 172 10.62 10.96 -3.82
C LEU A 172 10.73 11.14 -5.36
N PRO A 173 11.19 10.09 -6.09
CA PRO A 173 11.34 10.17 -7.53
C PRO A 173 10.03 10.44 -8.26
N TYR A 174 10.10 11.27 -9.31
CA TYR A 174 8.94 11.59 -10.14
C TYR A 174 8.24 10.34 -10.67
N ASP A 175 8.99 9.37 -11.18
CA ASP A 175 8.44 8.13 -11.75
C ASP A 175 7.66 7.28 -10.76
N MET A 176 8.01 7.36 -9.48
CA MET A 176 7.26 6.71 -8.42
C MET A 176 5.96 7.44 -8.11
N LEU A 177 6.01 8.76 -7.99
CA LEU A 177 4.84 9.58 -7.64
C LEU A 177 3.82 9.67 -8.77
N TYR A 178 4.29 9.55 -10.02
CA TYR A 178 3.47 9.66 -11.21
C TYR A 178 3.34 8.34 -11.98
N ARG A 179 3.59 7.19 -11.32
CA ARG A 179 3.36 5.89 -11.91
C ARG A 179 1.87 5.63 -12.20
N HIS A 180 1.61 4.76 -13.18
CA HIS A 180 0.24 4.29 -13.41
C HIS A 180 -0.32 3.61 -12.17
N PRO A 181 -1.61 3.85 -11.85
CA PRO A 181 -2.27 3.19 -10.72
C PRO A 181 -2.12 1.68 -10.79
N PHE A 182 -1.87 1.09 -9.64
CA PHE A 182 -1.83 -0.35 -9.49
C PHE A 182 -2.74 -0.71 -8.32
N PRO A 183 -3.71 -1.62 -8.51
CA PRO A 183 -4.68 -1.93 -7.48
C PRO A 183 -4.03 -2.55 -6.26
N GLY A 184 -4.57 -2.30 -5.07
CA GLY A 184 -4.06 -2.90 -3.82
C GLY A 184 -3.92 -4.43 -3.87
N PRO A 185 -4.88 -5.20 -4.45
CA PRO A 185 -4.75 -6.63 -4.64
C PRO A 185 -3.68 -7.06 -5.69
N GLY A 186 -3.00 -6.12 -6.31
CA GLY A 186 -1.92 -6.39 -7.25
C GLY A 186 -2.37 -7.18 -8.47
N LEU A 187 -1.52 -8.11 -8.90
CA LEU A 187 -1.79 -8.99 -10.04
C LEU A 187 -2.93 -9.99 -9.79
N GLY A 188 -3.26 -10.27 -8.51
CA GLY A 188 -4.28 -11.26 -8.15
C GLY A 188 -5.64 -11.03 -8.81
N VAL A 189 -6.06 -9.76 -8.97
CA VAL A 189 -7.32 -9.41 -9.64
C VAL A 189 -7.18 -9.25 -11.16
N ARG A 190 -5.96 -9.24 -11.68
CA ARG A 190 -5.68 -9.18 -13.11
C ARG A 190 -5.54 -10.58 -13.74
N VAL A 191 -5.24 -11.59 -12.95
CA VAL A 191 -5.25 -12.99 -13.38
C VAL A 191 -6.70 -13.45 -13.50
N LEU A 192 -7.10 -13.87 -14.72
CA LEU A 192 -8.39 -14.50 -14.96
C LEU A 192 -8.36 -15.95 -14.43
N GLY A 193 -9.38 -16.34 -13.67
CA GLY A 193 -9.41 -17.66 -13.03
C GLY A 193 -8.50 -17.72 -11.79
N GLU A 194 -8.06 -18.92 -11.43
CA GLU A 194 -7.22 -19.19 -10.26
C GLU A 194 -5.87 -18.46 -10.32
N VAL A 195 -5.45 -17.91 -9.18
CA VAL A 195 -4.16 -17.24 -9.05
C VAL A 195 -3.06 -18.28 -8.81
N LYS A 196 -2.10 -18.36 -9.76
CA LYS A 196 -0.92 -19.22 -9.65
C LYS A 196 0.33 -18.41 -9.84
N LYS A 197 1.43 -18.83 -9.19
CA LYS A 197 2.72 -18.15 -9.31
C LYS A 197 3.15 -17.97 -10.77
N GLU A 198 3.06 -19.01 -11.57
CA GLU A 198 3.42 -19.00 -13.00
C GLU A 198 2.63 -17.97 -13.82
N TYR A 199 1.35 -17.75 -13.49
CA TYR A 199 0.52 -16.75 -14.15
C TYR A 199 0.89 -15.33 -13.70
N CYS A 200 1.19 -15.16 -12.41
CA CYS A 200 1.70 -13.89 -11.90
C CYS A 200 3.05 -13.53 -12.54
N ASP A 201 3.98 -14.49 -12.66
CA ASP A 201 5.29 -14.27 -13.27
C ASP A 201 5.18 -13.95 -14.77
N LEU A 202 4.26 -14.59 -15.48
CA LEU A 202 3.96 -14.26 -16.89
C LEU A 202 3.40 -12.84 -16.99
N LEU A 203 2.43 -12.50 -16.15
CA LEU A 203 1.76 -11.20 -16.16
C LEU A 203 2.70 -10.06 -15.78
N ARG A 204 3.62 -10.27 -14.83
CA ARG A 204 4.69 -9.31 -14.49
C ARG A 204 5.54 -8.95 -15.70
N ARG A 205 5.97 -9.96 -16.46
CA ARG A 205 6.77 -9.73 -17.68
C ARG A 205 5.98 -9.00 -18.76
N ALA A 206 4.72 -9.37 -18.95
CA ALA A 206 3.83 -8.69 -19.90
C ALA A 206 3.58 -7.23 -19.49
N ASP A 207 3.27 -6.97 -18.22
CA ASP A 207 3.07 -5.60 -17.70
C ASP A 207 4.35 -4.75 -17.86
N ALA A 208 5.53 -5.32 -17.58
CA ALA A 208 6.80 -4.61 -17.73
C ALA A 208 7.08 -4.24 -19.20
N ILE A 209 6.83 -5.15 -20.16
CA ILE A 209 6.95 -4.87 -21.59
C ILE A 209 5.97 -3.78 -22.02
N PHE A 210 4.70 -3.91 -21.63
CA PHE A 210 3.64 -2.97 -21.99
C PHE A 210 3.96 -1.55 -21.47
N ILE A 211 4.35 -1.42 -20.18
CA ILE A 211 4.76 -0.15 -19.60
C ILE A 211 6.01 0.41 -20.28
N GLY A 212 6.97 -0.46 -20.65
CA GLY A 212 8.15 -0.08 -21.41
C GLY A 212 7.81 0.51 -22.77
N GLU A 213 6.89 -0.09 -23.52
CA GLU A 213 6.46 0.43 -24.83
C GLU A 213 5.68 1.74 -24.70
N LEU A 214 4.81 1.90 -23.69
CA LEU A 214 4.14 3.17 -23.41
C LEU A 214 5.13 4.30 -23.14
N ARG A 215 6.21 4.03 -22.39
CA ARG A 215 7.27 5.00 -22.10
C ARG A 215 8.04 5.38 -23.37
N LYS A 216 8.43 4.41 -24.20
CA LYS A 216 9.12 4.66 -25.48
C LYS A 216 8.29 5.51 -26.45
N ALA A 217 6.98 5.29 -26.46
CA ALA A 217 6.04 6.05 -27.29
C ALA A 217 5.64 7.41 -26.70
N ASP A 218 6.18 7.82 -25.52
CA ASP A 218 5.77 9.00 -24.75
C ASP A 218 4.27 9.06 -24.39
N LEU A 219 3.63 7.89 -24.33
CA LEU A 219 2.20 7.74 -24.00
C LEU A 219 1.97 7.45 -22.52
N TYR A 220 3.02 7.26 -21.72
CA TYR A 220 2.88 6.87 -20.30
C TYR A 220 2.14 7.92 -19.46
N LYS A 221 2.16 9.19 -19.88
CA LYS A 221 1.44 10.28 -19.20
C LYS A 221 -0.02 10.41 -19.63
N ILE A 222 -0.39 9.79 -20.77
CA ILE A 222 -1.73 9.84 -21.34
C ILE A 222 -2.58 8.71 -20.76
N GLY A 223 -3.84 8.99 -20.43
CA GLY A 223 -4.79 7.95 -20.02
C GLY A 223 -4.54 7.39 -18.62
N ARG A 224 -3.97 8.19 -17.71
CA ARG A 224 -4.02 7.87 -16.29
C ARG A 224 -5.48 7.84 -15.87
N ALA A 225 -6.09 6.66 -15.98
CA ALA A 225 -7.36 6.46 -15.32
C ALA A 225 -7.11 6.65 -13.83
N SER A 226 -7.75 7.66 -13.26
CA SER A 226 -7.95 7.74 -11.83
C SER A 226 -8.90 6.59 -11.50
N CYS A 227 -8.40 5.52 -10.95
CA CYS A 227 -9.23 4.51 -10.30
C CYS A 227 -9.47 4.93 -8.89
#